data_00eefb91c3321919bf031fcf2653956a
#
_entry.id   00eefb91c3321919bf031fcf2653956a
#
_cell.length_a   1.000
_cell.length_b   1.000
_cell.length_c   1.000
_cell.angle_alpha   90.00
_cell.angle_beta   90.00
_cell.angle_gamma   90.00
#
_symmetry.space_group_name_H-M   'P 1'
#
loop_
_entity.id
_entity.type
_entity.pdbx_description
1 polymer ?
#
loop_
_entity_poly.entity_id
_entity_poly.type
_entity_poly.pdbx_seq_one_letter_code
_entity_poly.pdbx_strand_id
1 'polypeptide(L)'
;MRLNLLAYAVLPVLLAACAQMPDTTMTRHQIDDLRDSDKDGVINQRDICADTPLGAEVDSKGCTRWTIYQKVDIKTVYFNFDDAHIRLDQSSEFDELLALLNQGTEAKVILVGDTSPEGSDEYNQVLAKKRTSVLKEALIENGIAPERISEQEFTQVTALTEKLKDRKRRTIAVITQPDMKTEAKWTIYTSEQESSNLKRTVRQ
;
A
#
# COMPACT_ATOMS: atom_id res chain seq x y z
N MET A 1 -69.65 48.91 44.02
CA MET A 1 -69.74 47.53 43.58
C MET A 1 -69.50 47.37 42.03
N ARG A 2 -68.68 48.23 41.40
CA ARG A 2 -68.40 48.19 39.93
C ARG A 2 -66.89 47.96 39.61
N LEU A 3 -66.00 47.88 40.57
CA LEU A 3 -64.58 47.76 40.40
C LEU A 3 -64.13 46.30 40.22
N ASN A 4 -64.86 45.35 40.77
CA ASN A 4 -64.51 43.92 40.70
C ASN A 4 -64.82 43.21 39.33
N LEU A 5 -65.76 43.77 38.55
CA LEU A 5 -66.10 43.22 37.26
C LEU A 5 -65.04 43.45 36.16
N LEU A 6 -64.34 44.59 36.23
CA LEU A 6 -63.21 44.93 35.34
C LEU A 6 -61.98 44.06 35.62
N ALA A 7 -61.76 43.70 36.89
CA ALA A 7 -60.62 42.83 37.25
C ALA A 7 -60.77 41.41 36.73
N TYR A 8 -62.01 40.88 36.66
CA TYR A 8 -62.28 39.53 36.11
C TYR A 8 -62.25 39.47 34.61
N ALA A 9 -62.45 40.58 33.88
CA ALA A 9 -62.39 40.60 32.42
C ALA A 9 -60.95 40.78 31.88
N VAL A 10 -60.06 41.35 32.66
CA VAL A 10 -58.65 41.56 32.24
C VAL A 10 -57.79 40.30 32.48
N LEU A 11 -58.12 39.47 33.48
CA LEU A 11 -57.34 38.26 33.82
C LEU A 11 -57.30 37.23 32.71
N PRO A 12 -58.38 36.86 31.98
CA PRO A 12 -58.34 35.91 30.88
C PRO A 12 -57.62 36.44 29.63
N VAL A 13 -57.56 37.74 29.41
CA VAL A 13 -56.81 38.32 28.26
C VAL A 13 -55.29 38.24 28.44
N LEU A 14 -54.81 38.30 29.67
CA LEU A 14 -53.38 38.17 29.97
C LEU A 14 -52.89 36.72 29.86
N LEU A 15 -53.75 35.72 30.01
CA LEU A 15 -53.44 34.30 29.88
C LEU A 15 -53.43 33.81 28.42
N ALA A 16 -54.05 34.54 27.50
CA ALA A 16 -54.09 34.18 26.06
C ALA A 16 -52.82 34.61 25.27
N ALA A 17 -51.96 35.43 25.86
CA ALA A 17 -50.83 36.04 25.17
C ALA A 17 -49.63 35.12 24.92
N CYS A 18 -49.65 33.88 25.44
CA CYS A 18 -48.52 32.94 25.26
C CYS A 18 -48.79 31.68 24.44
N ALA A 19 -49.99 31.62 23.80
CA ALA A 19 -50.32 30.50 22.93
C ALA A 19 -49.97 30.81 21.47
N GLN A 20 -48.70 31.05 21.20
CA GLN A 20 -48.21 30.92 19.81
C GLN A 20 -48.12 29.44 19.46
N MET A 21 -48.90 29.00 18.48
CA MET A 21 -48.74 27.67 17.93
C MET A 21 -47.31 27.56 17.39
N PRO A 22 -46.56 26.50 17.74
CA PRO A 22 -45.26 26.27 17.13
C PRO A 22 -45.42 26.23 15.61
N ASP A 23 -44.59 27.03 14.92
CA ASP A 23 -44.53 26.98 13.47
C ASP A 23 -43.98 25.62 13.05
N THR A 24 -44.87 24.74 12.61
CA THR A 24 -44.54 23.39 12.12
C THR A 24 -44.02 23.39 10.69
N THR A 25 -43.93 24.59 10.07
CA THR A 25 -43.42 24.74 8.70
C THR A 25 -41.91 25.01 8.61
N MET A 26 -41.22 24.97 9.73
CA MET A 26 -39.74 25.02 9.71
C MET A 26 -39.20 23.76 9.05
N THR A 27 -39.18 23.77 7.72
CA THR A 27 -38.31 22.87 6.97
C THR A 27 -36.86 23.24 7.29
N ARG A 28 -36.22 22.45 8.17
CA ARG A 28 -34.78 22.48 8.25
C ARG A 28 -34.27 22.10 6.86
N HIS A 29 -33.80 23.07 6.11
CA HIS A 29 -32.93 22.76 4.98
C HIS A 29 -31.65 22.20 5.59
N GLN A 30 -31.56 20.88 5.63
CA GLN A 30 -30.33 20.21 6.03
C GLN A 30 -29.35 20.42 4.89
N ILE A 31 -28.48 21.41 5.03
CA ILE A 31 -27.42 21.75 4.06
C ILE A 31 -26.26 20.75 4.22
N ASP A 32 -26.22 20.03 5.34
CA ASP A 32 -25.14 19.16 5.74
C ASP A 32 -25.21 17.81 5.02
N ASP A 33 -24.12 17.41 4.41
CA ASP A 33 -24.02 16.07 3.84
C ASP A 33 -23.69 15.04 4.94
N LEU A 34 -24.73 14.38 5.44
CA LEU A 34 -24.64 13.36 6.48
C LEU A 34 -24.35 11.96 5.94
N ARG A 35 -24.13 11.82 4.62
CA ARG A 35 -23.69 10.56 4.04
C ARG A 35 -22.25 10.26 4.45
N ASP A 36 -21.89 9.01 4.36
CA ASP A 36 -20.53 8.50 4.51
C ASP A 36 -20.21 7.77 3.20
N SER A 37 -19.40 8.40 2.34
CA SER A 37 -19.22 7.95 0.95
C SER A 37 -18.17 6.85 0.85
N ASP A 38 -17.11 6.89 1.64
CA ASP A 38 -16.01 5.91 1.64
C ASP A 38 -16.16 4.85 2.75
N LYS A 39 -17.17 5.04 3.62
CA LYS A 39 -17.56 4.08 4.67
C LYS A 39 -16.49 3.91 5.76
N ASP A 40 -15.79 4.97 6.08
CA ASP A 40 -14.82 5.01 7.16
C ASP A 40 -15.45 5.26 8.55
N GLY A 41 -16.71 5.70 8.59
CA GLY A 41 -17.49 5.99 9.79
C GLY A 41 -17.55 7.49 10.13
N VAL A 42 -17.01 8.35 9.26
CA VAL A 42 -17.10 9.81 9.37
C VAL A 42 -17.97 10.36 8.26
N ILE A 43 -18.93 11.22 8.59
CA ILE A 43 -19.83 11.80 7.59
C ILE A 43 -19.10 12.79 6.69
N ASN A 44 -19.47 12.87 5.40
CA ASN A 44 -18.84 13.71 4.39
C ASN A 44 -18.61 15.17 4.83
N GLN A 45 -19.54 15.74 5.61
CA GLN A 45 -19.41 17.10 6.13
C GLN A 45 -18.22 17.30 7.06
N ARG A 46 -17.81 16.28 7.78
CA ARG A 46 -16.70 16.29 8.74
C ARG A 46 -15.45 15.61 8.20
N ASP A 47 -15.61 14.88 7.14
CA ASP A 47 -14.56 14.13 6.50
C ASP A 47 -13.73 15.04 5.59
N ILE A 48 -12.44 15.13 5.87
CA ILE A 48 -11.47 15.88 5.05
C ILE A 48 -10.55 14.94 4.25
N CYS A 49 -10.68 13.62 4.43
CA CYS A 49 -9.92 12.57 3.76
C CYS A 49 -10.85 11.62 3.00
N ALA A 50 -11.59 12.14 2.04
CA ALA A 50 -12.75 11.54 1.36
C ALA A 50 -12.46 10.25 0.59
N ASP A 51 -11.40 9.62 0.58
CA ASP A 51 -11.08 8.36 -0.12
C ASP A 51 -10.28 7.42 0.79
N THR A 52 -10.63 7.36 2.06
CA THR A 52 -9.99 6.48 3.02
C THR A 52 -10.23 5.01 2.67
N PRO A 53 -9.20 4.16 2.65
CA PRO A 53 -9.35 2.75 2.34
C PRO A 53 -10.29 2.04 3.32
N LEU A 54 -11.20 1.23 2.78
CA LEU A 54 -12.18 0.49 3.57
C LEU A 54 -11.51 -0.36 4.68
N GLY A 55 -11.94 -0.16 5.91
CA GLY A 55 -11.42 -0.88 7.07
C GLY A 55 -10.16 -0.28 7.69
N ALA A 56 -9.70 0.89 7.22
CA ALA A 56 -8.64 1.64 7.88
C ALA A 56 -9.13 2.25 9.20
N GLU A 57 -8.23 2.39 10.17
CA GLU A 57 -8.49 3.18 11.37
C GLU A 57 -8.36 4.66 11.04
N VAL A 58 -9.37 5.46 11.40
CA VAL A 58 -9.41 6.89 11.10
C VAL A 58 -9.56 7.74 12.36
N ASP A 59 -9.12 8.97 12.29
CA ASP A 59 -9.37 9.97 13.31
C ASP A 59 -10.79 10.58 13.16
N SER A 60 -11.11 11.59 13.99
CA SER A 60 -12.40 12.26 13.97
C SER A 60 -12.67 13.07 12.70
N LYS A 61 -11.74 13.16 11.77
CA LYS A 61 -11.80 13.87 10.50
C LYS A 61 -11.76 12.95 9.28
N GLY A 62 -11.88 11.62 9.48
CA GLY A 62 -11.82 10.63 8.41
C GLY A 62 -10.40 10.31 7.93
N CYS A 63 -9.35 10.82 8.58
CA CYS A 63 -8.00 10.62 8.10
C CYS A 63 -7.31 9.44 8.79
N THR A 64 -6.75 8.54 7.98
CA THR A 64 -5.97 7.39 8.46
C THR A 64 -4.48 7.71 8.53
N ARG A 65 -3.75 6.96 9.36
CA ARG A 65 -2.30 7.01 9.40
C ARG A 65 -1.71 6.09 8.34
N TRP A 66 -0.82 6.64 7.51
CA TRP A 66 -0.07 5.90 6.50
C TRP A 66 1.30 5.49 7.05
N THR A 67 1.63 4.21 6.91
CA THR A 67 2.96 3.68 7.24
C THR A 67 3.64 3.24 5.96
N ILE A 68 4.86 3.75 5.71
CA ILE A 68 5.71 3.33 4.59
C ILE A 68 6.45 2.06 5.00
N TYR A 69 6.38 1.03 4.20
CA TYR A 69 7.14 -0.21 4.37
C TYR A 69 7.85 -0.57 3.06
N GLN A 70 8.87 -1.43 3.17
CA GLN A 70 9.59 -1.94 2.01
C GLN A 70 8.94 -3.25 1.54
N LYS A 71 8.33 -3.24 0.36
CA LYS A 71 7.94 -4.47 -0.34
C LYS A 71 9.20 -5.07 -0.98
N VAL A 72 9.40 -6.37 -0.78
CA VAL A 72 10.55 -7.11 -1.31
C VAL A 72 10.06 -8.24 -2.19
N ASP A 73 10.45 -8.22 -3.46
CA ASP A 73 10.23 -9.28 -4.43
C ASP A 73 11.57 -9.92 -4.82
N ILE A 74 11.61 -11.23 -5.05
CA ILE A 74 12.84 -11.95 -5.41
C ILE A 74 12.61 -12.67 -6.73
N LYS A 75 13.50 -12.43 -7.70
CA LYS A 75 13.57 -13.16 -8.97
C LYS A 75 14.92 -13.82 -9.14
N THR A 76 14.97 -14.93 -9.84
CA THR A 76 16.21 -15.70 -10.04
C THR A 76 16.39 -16.03 -11.50
N VAL A 77 17.53 -15.64 -12.07
CA VAL A 77 17.93 -15.95 -13.43
C VAL A 77 19.05 -17.00 -13.37
N TYR A 78 18.87 -18.13 -14.06
CA TYR A 78 19.82 -19.24 -14.09
C TYR A 78 20.74 -19.18 -15.30
N PHE A 79 21.98 -19.67 -15.14
CA PHE A 79 23.01 -19.71 -16.16
C PHE A 79 23.48 -21.13 -16.43
N ASN A 80 24.06 -21.34 -17.62
CA ASN A 80 24.75 -22.57 -17.94
C ASN A 80 26.08 -22.70 -17.17
N PHE A 81 26.67 -23.90 -17.26
CA PHE A 81 28.00 -24.12 -16.71
C PHE A 81 29.01 -23.23 -17.42
N ASP A 82 29.84 -22.56 -16.63
CA ASP A 82 30.90 -21.66 -17.12
C ASP A 82 30.43 -20.57 -18.10
N ASP A 83 29.20 -20.13 -17.94
CA ASP A 83 28.56 -19.18 -18.84
C ASP A 83 27.92 -18.02 -18.07
N ALA A 84 27.91 -16.85 -18.68
CA ALA A 84 27.26 -15.63 -18.19
C ALA A 84 26.17 -15.09 -19.14
N HIS A 85 25.89 -15.78 -20.24
CA HIS A 85 24.80 -15.38 -21.13
C HIS A 85 23.43 -15.74 -20.55
N ILE A 86 22.48 -14.83 -20.66
CA ILE A 86 21.09 -15.07 -20.26
C ILE A 86 20.53 -16.13 -21.22
N ARG A 87 20.01 -17.23 -20.67
CA ARG A 87 19.45 -18.33 -21.43
C ARG A 87 18.11 -17.91 -22.04
N LEU A 88 17.82 -18.42 -23.24
CA LEU A 88 16.55 -18.12 -23.93
C LEU A 88 15.32 -18.58 -23.15
N ASP A 89 15.44 -19.67 -22.36
CA ASP A 89 14.36 -20.17 -21.49
C ASP A 89 14.17 -19.37 -20.21
N GLN A 90 14.96 -18.31 -19.99
CA GLN A 90 14.84 -17.39 -18.86
C GLN A 90 14.23 -16.04 -19.28
N SER A 91 13.73 -15.91 -20.49
CA SER A 91 13.12 -14.66 -20.97
C SER A 91 11.91 -14.26 -20.15
N SER A 92 11.06 -15.21 -19.74
CA SER A 92 9.88 -14.93 -18.89
C SER A 92 10.26 -14.37 -17.52
N GLU A 93 11.29 -14.92 -16.87
CA GLU A 93 11.79 -14.43 -15.58
C GLU A 93 12.40 -13.03 -15.71
N PHE A 94 13.06 -12.77 -16.83
CA PHE A 94 13.60 -11.45 -17.12
C PHE A 94 12.49 -10.42 -17.38
N ASP A 95 11.47 -10.78 -18.14
CA ASP A 95 10.30 -9.93 -18.41
C ASP A 95 9.53 -9.61 -17.12
N GLU A 96 9.36 -10.60 -16.23
CA GLU A 96 8.75 -10.38 -14.92
C GLU A 96 9.60 -9.46 -14.02
N LEU A 97 10.93 -9.59 -14.06
CA LEU A 97 11.83 -8.69 -13.36
C LEU A 97 11.69 -7.25 -13.87
N LEU A 98 11.65 -7.06 -15.19
CA LEU A 98 11.40 -5.75 -15.81
C LEU A 98 10.04 -5.18 -15.41
N ALA A 99 8.99 -6.01 -15.42
CA ALA A 99 7.65 -5.59 -15.04
C ALA A 99 7.61 -5.09 -13.60
N LEU A 100 8.26 -5.80 -12.65
CA LEU A 100 8.35 -5.37 -11.26
C LEU A 100 9.09 -4.05 -11.10
N LEU A 101 10.20 -3.85 -11.82
CA LEU A 101 10.97 -2.60 -11.78
C LEU A 101 10.23 -1.42 -12.42
N ASN A 102 9.32 -1.68 -13.36
CA ASN A 102 8.51 -0.67 -14.03
C ASN A 102 7.21 -0.34 -13.30
N GLN A 103 6.80 -1.11 -12.27
CA GLN A 103 5.63 -0.81 -11.45
C GLN A 103 5.80 0.47 -10.62
N GLY A 104 7.04 0.84 -10.27
CA GLY A 104 7.33 2.05 -9.53
C GLY A 104 8.67 2.67 -9.89
N THR A 105 8.73 4.00 -10.01
CA THR A 105 9.97 4.75 -10.28
C THR A 105 10.99 4.62 -9.16
N GLU A 106 10.55 4.38 -7.94
CA GLU A 106 11.37 4.23 -6.73
C GLU A 106 11.87 2.79 -6.49
N ALA A 107 11.42 1.82 -7.30
CA ALA A 107 11.86 0.44 -7.17
C ALA A 107 13.37 0.31 -7.47
N LYS A 108 14.11 -0.37 -6.60
CA LYS A 108 15.55 -0.63 -6.74
C LYS A 108 15.78 -2.14 -6.76
N VAL A 109 16.86 -2.56 -7.41
CA VAL A 109 17.25 -3.96 -7.47
C VAL A 109 18.69 -4.15 -7.01
N ILE A 110 18.91 -5.19 -6.22
CA ILE A 110 20.22 -5.71 -5.86
C ILE A 110 20.40 -7.02 -6.61
N LEU A 111 21.39 -7.08 -7.51
CA LEU A 111 21.77 -8.28 -8.25
C LEU A 111 22.85 -9.03 -7.47
N VAL A 112 22.53 -10.22 -6.97
CA VAL A 112 23.47 -11.08 -6.26
C VAL A 112 23.94 -12.19 -7.19
N GLY A 113 25.19 -12.10 -7.64
CA GLY A 113 25.82 -13.12 -8.50
C GLY A 113 26.23 -14.34 -7.68
N ASP A 114 25.78 -15.52 -8.10
CA ASP A 114 26.07 -16.79 -7.47
C ASP A 114 26.67 -17.79 -8.49
N THR A 115 27.52 -18.69 -7.97
CA THR A 115 28.14 -19.76 -8.75
C THR A 115 28.03 -21.07 -7.98
N SER A 116 28.11 -22.20 -8.68
CA SER A 116 28.33 -23.48 -8.03
C SER A 116 29.68 -23.53 -7.31
N PRO A 117 29.85 -24.39 -6.31
CA PRO A 117 31.08 -24.43 -5.50
C PRO A 117 32.30 -25.02 -6.20
N GLU A 118 32.14 -25.50 -7.44
CA GLU A 118 33.25 -26.05 -8.22
C GLU A 118 34.18 -24.93 -8.70
N GLY A 119 35.50 -25.19 -8.72
CA GLY A 119 36.52 -24.24 -9.13
C GLY A 119 37.14 -23.44 -7.97
N SER A 120 38.02 -22.48 -8.29
CA SER A 120 38.57 -21.62 -7.26
C SER A 120 37.62 -20.48 -6.91
N ASP A 121 37.75 -19.95 -5.72
CA ASP A 121 36.95 -18.81 -5.26
C ASP A 121 37.17 -17.57 -6.13
N GLU A 122 38.41 -17.29 -6.55
CA GLU A 122 38.75 -16.17 -7.40
C GLU A 122 38.06 -16.29 -8.77
N TYR A 123 38.09 -17.47 -9.35
CA TYR A 123 37.38 -17.76 -10.61
C TYR A 123 35.86 -17.55 -10.47
N ASN A 124 35.30 -18.10 -9.40
CA ASN A 124 33.88 -18.00 -9.11
C ASN A 124 33.41 -16.56 -8.85
N GLN A 125 34.24 -15.72 -8.20
CA GLN A 125 33.96 -14.30 -8.04
C GLN A 125 33.90 -13.58 -9.38
N VAL A 126 34.87 -13.83 -10.27
CA VAL A 126 34.89 -13.21 -11.61
C VAL A 126 33.67 -13.64 -12.42
N LEU A 127 33.30 -14.93 -12.36
CA LEU A 127 32.13 -15.44 -13.07
C LEU A 127 30.79 -14.88 -12.50
N ALA A 128 30.67 -14.79 -11.18
CA ALA A 128 29.52 -14.17 -10.52
C ALA A 128 29.35 -12.71 -10.95
N LYS A 129 30.45 -11.95 -10.96
CA LYS A 129 30.45 -10.56 -11.41
C LYS A 129 30.08 -10.42 -12.89
N LYS A 130 30.57 -11.28 -13.76
CA LYS A 130 30.17 -11.28 -15.16
C LYS A 130 28.66 -11.50 -15.33
N ARG A 131 28.06 -12.41 -14.55
CA ARG A 131 26.62 -12.68 -14.58
C ARG A 131 25.78 -11.49 -14.12
N THR A 132 26.21 -10.81 -13.04
CA THR A 132 25.50 -9.60 -12.59
C THR A 132 25.63 -8.48 -13.61
N SER A 133 26.82 -8.28 -14.19
CA SER A 133 27.06 -7.22 -15.18
C SER A 133 26.23 -7.43 -16.45
N VAL A 134 26.13 -8.65 -16.98
CA VAL A 134 25.29 -8.94 -18.14
C VAL A 134 23.82 -8.66 -17.84
N LEU A 135 23.33 -9.08 -16.68
CA LEU A 135 21.94 -8.81 -16.29
C LEU A 135 21.69 -7.31 -16.07
N LYS A 136 22.64 -6.59 -15.48
CA LYS A 136 22.58 -5.14 -15.31
C LYS A 136 22.54 -4.41 -16.66
N GLU A 137 23.41 -4.77 -17.60
CA GLU A 137 23.44 -4.21 -18.94
C GLU A 137 22.09 -4.43 -19.65
N ALA A 138 21.55 -5.65 -19.59
CA ALA A 138 20.24 -5.96 -20.16
C ALA A 138 19.11 -5.12 -19.52
N LEU A 139 19.13 -4.87 -18.20
CA LEU A 139 18.17 -4.02 -17.54
C LEU A 139 18.29 -2.55 -17.99
N ILE A 140 19.51 -2.04 -18.13
CA ILE A 140 19.78 -0.67 -18.59
C ILE A 140 19.32 -0.50 -20.05
N GLU A 141 19.60 -1.45 -20.94
CA GLU A 141 19.15 -1.46 -22.32
C GLU A 141 17.60 -1.45 -22.44
N ASN A 142 16.92 -2.01 -21.45
CA ASN A 142 15.45 -1.99 -21.34
C ASN A 142 14.91 -0.81 -20.53
N GLY A 143 15.74 0.24 -20.30
CA GLY A 143 15.29 1.53 -19.75
C GLY A 143 15.33 1.66 -18.24
N ILE A 144 15.91 0.71 -17.49
CA ILE A 144 16.09 0.86 -16.05
C ILE A 144 17.30 1.74 -15.77
N ALA A 145 17.10 2.79 -14.98
CA ALA A 145 18.16 3.74 -14.64
C ALA A 145 19.29 3.06 -13.85
N PRO A 146 20.59 3.28 -14.19
CA PRO A 146 21.72 2.61 -13.56
C PRO A 146 21.80 2.78 -12.05
N GLU A 147 21.37 3.92 -11.51
CA GLU A 147 21.35 4.24 -10.07
C GLU A 147 20.32 3.40 -9.27
N ARG A 148 19.41 2.74 -9.97
CA ARG A 148 18.44 1.82 -9.39
C ARG A 148 18.96 0.40 -9.26
N ILE A 149 20.16 0.11 -9.85
CA ILE A 149 20.73 -1.23 -9.92
C ILE A 149 22.04 -1.26 -9.12
N SER A 150 22.12 -2.15 -8.13
CA SER A 150 23.35 -2.46 -7.41
C SER A 150 23.75 -3.91 -7.59
N GLU A 151 25.03 -4.21 -7.46
CA GLU A 151 25.60 -5.54 -7.66
C GLU A 151 26.25 -6.01 -6.37
N GLN A 152 26.09 -7.28 -6.03
CA GLN A 152 26.75 -7.97 -4.92
C GLN A 152 27.23 -9.34 -5.37
N GLU A 153 28.28 -9.82 -4.74
CA GLU A 153 28.75 -11.20 -4.91
C GLU A 153 28.24 -12.06 -3.77
N PHE A 154 27.90 -13.33 -4.05
CA PHE A 154 27.39 -14.27 -3.04
C PHE A 154 28.38 -14.49 -1.88
N THR A 155 29.68 -14.37 -2.15
CA THR A 155 30.75 -14.49 -1.15
C THR A 155 30.81 -13.32 -0.17
N GLN A 156 30.14 -12.21 -0.46
CA GLN A 156 30.04 -11.08 0.48
C GLN A 156 29.05 -11.44 1.60
N VAL A 157 29.53 -11.40 2.84
CA VAL A 157 28.69 -11.65 4.01
C VAL A 157 27.77 -10.45 4.23
N THR A 158 26.54 -10.58 3.85
CA THR A 158 25.47 -9.59 4.04
C THR A 158 24.22 -10.28 4.61
N ALA A 159 23.32 -9.51 5.22
CA ALA A 159 22.05 -10.05 5.72
C ALA A 159 21.22 -10.77 4.65
N LEU A 160 21.47 -10.46 3.37
CA LEU A 160 20.83 -11.11 2.23
C LEU A 160 21.48 -12.44 1.91
N THR A 161 22.83 -12.49 1.78
CA THR A 161 23.58 -13.68 1.39
C THR A 161 23.59 -14.75 2.49
N GLU A 162 23.53 -14.37 3.76
CA GLU A 162 23.40 -15.31 4.88
C GLU A 162 22.13 -16.18 4.81
N LYS A 163 21.07 -15.68 4.18
CA LYS A 163 19.81 -16.41 3.99
C LYS A 163 19.84 -17.37 2.79
N LEU A 164 20.82 -17.24 1.90
CA LEU A 164 20.95 -18.03 0.67
C LEU A 164 21.91 -19.20 0.92
N LYS A 165 21.41 -20.32 1.43
CA LYS A 165 22.26 -21.45 1.91
C LYS A 165 22.91 -22.26 0.79
N ASP A 166 22.31 -22.34 -0.40
CA ASP A 166 22.77 -23.21 -1.47
C ASP A 166 23.39 -22.41 -2.62
N ARG A 167 24.63 -22.71 -2.95
CA ARG A 167 25.33 -22.13 -4.11
C ARG A 167 24.85 -22.74 -5.41
N LYS A 168 24.48 -21.92 -6.40
CA LYS A 168 23.96 -22.34 -7.71
C LYS A 168 24.42 -21.37 -8.80
N ARG A 169 24.39 -21.83 -10.03
CA ARG A 169 24.68 -21.03 -11.24
C ARG A 169 23.51 -20.09 -11.54
N ARG A 170 23.43 -18.97 -10.82
CA ARG A 170 22.32 -18.04 -10.90
C ARG A 170 22.73 -16.59 -10.57
N THR A 171 21.88 -15.66 -10.94
CA THR A 171 21.84 -14.33 -10.36
C THR A 171 20.49 -14.14 -9.67
N ILE A 172 20.50 -13.71 -8.44
CA ILE A 172 19.32 -13.42 -7.66
C ILE A 172 19.09 -11.92 -7.70
N ALA A 173 17.95 -11.50 -8.20
CA ALA A 173 17.50 -10.11 -8.21
C ALA A 173 16.56 -9.87 -7.02
N VAL A 174 16.98 -9.04 -6.08
CA VAL A 174 16.18 -8.62 -4.92
C VAL A 174 15.67 -7.23 -5.22
N ILE A 175 14.39 -7.15 -5.53
CA ILE A 175 13.69 -5.90 -5.83
C ILE A 175 13.11 -5.35 -4.54
N THR A 176 13.39 -4.09 -4.24
CA THR A 176 12.83 -3.35 -3.11
C THR A 176 12.08 -2.14 -3.64
N GLN A 177 10.85 -1.97 -3.18
CA GLN A 177 10.05 -0.78 -3.50
C GLN A 177 9.33 -0.28 -2.26
N PRO A 178 9.25 1.05 -2.06
CA PRO A 178 8.41 1.59 -1.01
C PRO A 178 6.95 1.31 -1.34
N ASP A 179 6.19 0.96 -0.33
CA ASP A 179 4.76 0.78 -0.42
C ASP A 179 4.11 1.39 0.82
N MET A 180 2.83 1.70 0.77
CA MET A 180 2.11 2.33 1.88
C MET A 180 0.97 1.44 2.33
N LYS A 181 0.84 1.32 3.65
CA LYS A 181 -0.31 0.68 4.29
C LYS A 181 -0.94 1.63 5.29
N THR A 182 -2.25 1.54 5.40
CA THR A 182 -3.00 2.16 6.50
C THR A 182 -3.04 1.21 7.70
N GLU A 183 -3.16 1.77 8.90
CA GLU A 183 -3.49 0.97 10.08
C GLU A 183 -4.92 0.44 9.94
N ALA A 184 -5.09 -0.87 10.05
CA ALA A 184 -6.42 -1.48 9.98
C ALA A 184 -7.18 -1.25 11.30
N LYS A 185 -8.45 -0.87 11.20
CA LYS A 185 -9.34 -0.83 12.36
C LYS A 185 -9.46 -2.23 12.94
N TRP A 186 -9.04 -2.37 14.20
CA TRP A 186 -9.15 -3.66 14.87
C TRP A 186 -10.61 -4.02 15.15
N THR A 187 -11.05 -5.14 14.60
CA THR A 187 -12.38 -5.73 14.88
C THR A 187 -12.20 -7.21 15.15
N ILE A 188 -13.14 -7.82 15.88
CA ILE A 188 -13.14 -9.28 16.12
C ILE A 188 -13.24 -10.12 14.84
N TYR A 189 -13.59 -9.50 13.71
CA TYR A 189 -13.73 -10.13 12.38
C TYR A 189 -12.61 -9.75 11.39
N THR A 190 -11.51 -9.13 11.83
CA THR A 190 -10.44 -8.64 10.94
C THR A 190 -9.81 -9.79 10.12
N SER A 191 -9.67 -10.99 10.72
CA SER A 191 -9.16 -12.18 10.03
C SER A 191 -10.07 -12.70 8.92
N GLU A 192 -11.38 -12.46 9.00
CA GLU A 192 -12.34 -12.86 7.95
C GLU A 192 -12.32 -11.88 6.77
N GLN A 193 -12.06 -10.60 7.03
CA GLN A 193 -11.93 -9.58 5.97
C GLN A 193 -10.67 -9.78 5.12
N GLU A 194 -9.54 -10.13 5.73
CA GLU A 194 -8.31 -10.47 4.98
C GLU A 194 -8.53 -11.68 4.05
N SER A 195 -9.21 -12.71 4.52
CA SER A 195 -9.51 -13.91 3.72
C SER A 195 -10.47 -13.63 2.55
N SER A 196 -11.38 -12.68 2.67
CA SER A 196 -12.31 -12.27 1.62
C SER A 196 -11.65 -11.45 0.52
N ASN A 197 -10.67 -10.61 0.87
CA ASN A 197 -9.89 -9.82 -0.08
C ASN A 197 -8.94 -10.70 -0.90
N LEU A 198 -8.30 -11.69 -0.27
CA LEU A 198 -7.42 -12.64 -0.96
C LEU A 198 -8.20 -13.47 -2.02
N LYS A 199 -9.44 -13.89 -1.71
CA LYS A 199 -10.30 -14.62 -2.66
C LYS A 199 -10.79 -13.78 -3.83
N ARG A 200 -10.84 -12.46 -3.70
CA ARG A 200 -11.26 -11.56 -4.78
C ARG A 200 -10.12 -11.30 -5.78
N THR A 201 -8.87 -11.27 -5.32
CA THR A 201 -7.67 -11.08 -6.17
C THR A 201 -7.33 -12.30 -7.02
N VAL A 202 -7.73 -13.52 -6.59
CA VAL A 202 -7.48 -14.78 -7.32
C VAL A 202 -8.53 -15.07 -8.41
N ARG A 203 -9.61 -14.25 -8.53
CA ARG A 203 -10.69 -14.43 -9.53
C ARG A 203 -10.73 -13.37 -10.63
N GLN A 204 -9.72 -12.53 -10.75
CA GLN A 204 -9.48 -11.64 -11.87
C GLN A 204 -8.19 -12.10 -12.58
#